data_403e69e6f5b62c67fa74c5a8192d5067
#
_entry.id   403e69e6f5b62c67fa74c5a8192d5067
#
_cell.length_a   1.000
_cell.length_b   1.000
_cell.length_c   1.000
_cell.angle_alpha   90.00
_cell.angle_beta   90.00
_cell.angle_gamma   90.00
#
_symmetry.space_group_name_H-M   'P 1'
#
loop_
_entity.id
_entity.type
_entity.pdbx_description
1 polymer ?
#
loop_
_entity_poly.entity_id
_entity_poly.type
_entity_poly.pdbx_seq_one_letter_code
_entity_poly.pdbx_strand_id
1 'polypeptide(L)'
;QDMAVPAAGTYDVYFSLAAEKVWLMEAGKRPADPSVTPGGGAAEDPLTVAMRRAGASAAFFLTVPGPKMIWQFGEIGYDYSIDYNDRTGEKPVVTDQYMAVPARKALYDTYAALLKFRRENPRFFDSDASFTWTPTGNLKKITCTADGKSFHVVGNFGKTSTTYTVPSGSWTDYFNGGSVSGSVTLKQGEFRLLTD
;
A
#
# COMPACT_ATOMS: atom_id res chain seq x y z
N GLN A 1 15.86 4.23 9.23
CA GLN A 1 17.01 4.23 8.30
C GLN A 1 16.54 4.86 7.00
N ASP A 2 17.19 5.97 6.64
CA ASP A 2 16.90 6.69 5.42
C ASP A 2 17.17 5.80 4.21
N MET A 3 16.18 5.71 3.35
CA MET A 3 16.35 4.98 2.11
C MET A 3 17.11 5.83 1.12
N ALA A 4 18.35 5.46 0.87
CA ALA A 4 19.09 6.00 -0.26
C ALA A 4 18.44 5.44 -1.55
N VAL A 5 17.95 6.34 -2.41
CA VAL A 5 17.55 6.00 -3.77
C VAL A 5 18.83 5.89 -4.59
N PRO A 6 19.18 4.72 -5.14
CA PRO A 6 20.35 4.61 -6.00
C PRO A 6 20.16 5.46 -7.26
N ALA A 7 21.21 6.16 -7.64
CA ALA A 7 21.23 6.95 -8.86
C ALA A 7 21.17 6.03 -10.08
N ALA A 8 20.28 6.35 -11.02
CA ALA A 8 20.17 5.86 -12.38
C ALA A 8 20.17 4.32 -12.60
N GLY A 9 19.00 3.77 -12.88
CA GLY A 9 18.86 2.55 -13.69
C GLY A 9 18.48 1.26 -12.96
N THR A 10 18.62 1.17 -11.65
CA THR A 10 18.10 0.06 -10.85
C THR A 10 17.43 0.62 -9.61
N TYR A 11 16.11 0.61 -9.60
CA TYR A 11 15.33 1.08 -8.47
C TYR A 11 15.05 -0.09 -7.52
N ASP A 12 15.91 -0.27 -6.53
CA ASP A 12 15.54 -1.02 -5.34
C ASP A 12 14.74 -0.10 -4.43
N VAL A 13 13.44 -0.06 -4.63
CA VAL A 13 12.56 0.70 -3.74
C VAL A 13 12.27 -0.17 -2.52
N TYR A 14 13.04 0.03 -1.49
CA TYR A 14 12.70 -0.47 -0.17
C TYR A 14 11.69 0.48 0.46
N PHE A 15 10.41 0.21 0.35
CA PHE A 15 9.48 0.83 1.29
C PHE A 15 9.84 0.30 2.67
N SER A 16 10.28 1.20 3.54
CA SER A 16 10.52 0.87 4.92
C SER A 16 9.19 0.51 5.58
N LEU A 17 8.79 -0.74 5.44
CA LEU A 17 7.76 -1.34 6.28
C LEU A 17 8.08 -1.16 7.77
N ALA A 18 9.32 -0.75 8.12
CA ALA A 18 9.70 -0.47 9.49
C ALA A 18 8.89 0.68 10.11
N ALA A 19 8.64 1.76 9.39
CA ALA A 19 7.81 2.85 9.91
C ALA A 19 6.33 2.44 10.00
N GLU A 20 5.83 1.71 9.02
CA GLU A 20 4.47 1.16 9.05
C GLU A 20 4.38 -0.01 10.05
N LYS A 21 5.42 -0.79 10.21
CA LYS A 21 5.49 -1.86 11.20
C LYS A 21 5.51 -1.32 12.63
N VAL A 22 6.24 -0.26 12.90
CA VAL A 22 6.21 0.45 14.20
C VAL A 22 4.81 0.99 14.45
N TRP A 23 4.16 1.55 13.45
CA TRP A 23 2.80 2.07 13.54
C TRP A 23 1.76 0.97 13.76
N LEU A 24 1.86 -0.17 13.07
CA LEU A 24 1.06 -1.36 13.28
C LEU A 24 1.22 -1.92 14.70
N MET A 25 2.44 -1.95 15.21
CA MET A 25 2.73 -2.39 16.57
C MET A 25 2.17 -1.43 17.62
N GLU A 26 2.22 -0.13 17.37
CA GLU A 26 1.65 0.88 18.26
C GLU A 26 0.13 0.85 18.24
N ALA A 27 -0.50 0.64 17.09
CA ALA A 27 -1.94 0.49 16.99
C ALA A 27 -2.49 -0.75 17.72
N GLY A 28 -1.71 -1.84 17.77
CA GLY A 28 -2.10 -3.07 18.48
C GLY A 28 -1.81 -3.05 19.99
N LYS A 29 -1.01 -2.11 20.50
CA LYS A 29 -0.52 -2.11 21.90
C LYS A 29 -0.90 -0.88 22.72
N ARG A 30 -1.42 0.18 22.12
CA ARG A 30 -1.84 1.40 22.81
C ARG A 30 -3.31 1.69 22.59
N PRO A 31 -4.00 2.20 23.62
CA PRO A 31 -5.23 2.96 23.37
C PRO A 31 -4.87 4.07 22.39
N ALA A 32 -5.70 4.26 21.38
CA ALA A 32 -5.52 5.15 20.25
C ALA A 32 -4.62 6.35 20.58
N ASP A 33 -3.50 6.49 19.86
CA ASP A 33 -2.72 7.73 19.92
C ASP A 33 -3.66 8.89 19.59
N PRO A 34 -3.93 9.82 20.52
CA PRO A 34 -4.85 10.93 20.28
C PRO A 34 -4.38 11.85 19.14
N SER A 35 -3.12 11.73 18.70
CA SER A 35 -2.62 12.42 17.50
C SER A 35 -3.05 11.75 16.18
N VAL A 36 -3.53 10.52 16.24
CA VAL A 36 -4.15 9.81 15.11
C VAL A 36 -5.67 9.94 15.23
N THR A 37 -6.17 11.16 15.15
CA THR A 37 -7.61 11.38 15.08
C THR A 37 -8.10 10.89 13.72
N PRO A 38 -9.00 9.90 13.67
CA PRO A 38 -9.66 9.54 12.43
C PRO A 38 -10.43 10.76 11.92
N GLY A 39 -10.16 11.16 10.71
CA GLY A 39 -10.86 12.29 10.11
C GLY A 39 -12.36 12.01 9.98
N GLY A 40 -13.17 12.68 10.79
CA GLY A 40 -14.59 12.92 10.64
C GLY A 40 -15.50 11.68 10.58
N GLY A 41 -16.20 11.42 11.65
CA GLY A 41 -17.16 10.33 11.80
C GLY A 41 -16.85 9.53 13.08
N ALA A 42 -17.67 8.53 13.41
CA ALA A 42 -17.34 7.59 14.48
C ALA A 42 -15.91 7.08 14.26
N ALA A 43 -15.08 7.12 15.30
CA ALA A 43 -13.67 6.76 15.23
C ALA A 43 -13.52 5.39 14.57
N GLU A 44 -12.82 5.35 13.42
CA GLU A 44 -12.52 4.07 12.79
C GLU A 44 -11.59 3.26 13.71
N ASP A 45 -11.80 1.95 13.73
CA ASP A 45 -10.93 1.04 14.45
C ASP A 45 -9.46 1.23 14.01
N PRO A 46 -8.53 1.45 14.95
CA PRO A 46 -7.11 1.70 14.64
C PRO A 46 -6.47 0.59 13.80
N LEU A 47 -6.82 -0.68 14.04
CA LEU A 47 -6.31 -1.78 13.25
C LEU A 47 -6.78 -1.71 11.79
N THR A 48 -8.03 -1.35 11.57
CA THR A 48 -8.58 -1.15 10.21
C THR A 48 -7.83 -0.05 9.46
N VAL A 49 -7.54 1.07 10.13
CA VAL A 49 -6.74 2.15 9.54
C VAL A 49 -5.32 1.68 9.24
N ALA A 50 -4.71 0.92 10.16
CA ALA A 50 -3.36 0.37 9.99
C ALA A 50 -3.29 -0.57 8.78
N MET A 51 -4.21 -1.52 8.66
CA MET A 51 -4.24 -2.46 7.53
C MET A 51 -4.49 -1.73 6.20
N ARG A 52 -5.34 -0.70 6.20
CA ARG A 52 -5.58 0.12 5.01
C ARG A 52 -4.32 0.88 4.58
N ARG A 53 -3.55 1.44 5.51
CA ARG A 53 -2.26 2.08 5.22
C ARG A 53 -1.23 1.08 4.70
N ALA A 54 -1.17 -0.11 5.29
CA ALA A 54 -0.33 -1.19 4.80
C ALA A 54 -0.71 -1.61 3.37
N GLY A 55 -2.01 -1.63 3.05
CA GLY A 55 -2.53 -1.87 1.71
C GLY A 55 -2.09 -0.78 0.71
N ALA A 56 -2.15 0.50 1.09
CA ALA A 56 -1.62 1.57 0.26
C ALA A 56 -0.12 1.42 0.02
N SER A 57 0.65 1.08 1.05
CA SER A 57 2.10 0.81 0.91
C SER A 57 2.36 -0.37 -0.02
N ALA A 58 1.58 -1.45 0.10
CA ALA A 58 1.67 -2.61 -0.79
C ALA A 58 1.35 -2.24 -2.25
N ALA A 59 0.34 -1.37 -2.49
CA ALA A 59 0.00 -0.91 -3.84
C ALA A 59 1.18 -0.21 -4.50
N PHE A 60 1.87 0.67 -3.78
CA PHE A 60 3.06 1.34 -4.29
C PHE A 60 4.25 0.38 -4.46
N PHE A 61 4.46 -0.52 -3.49
CA PHE A 61 5.55 -1.49 -3.55
C PHE A 61 5.40 -2.47 -4.72
N LEU A 62 4.20 -3.01 -4.91
CA LEU A 62 3.97 -4.05 -5.92
C LEU A 62 3.77 -3.50 -7.34
N THR A 63 3.52 -2.21 -7.51
CA THR A 63 3.38 -1.59 -8.83
C THR A 63 4.67 -0.95 -9.37
N VAL A 64 5.72 -0.87 -8.56
CA VAL A 64 7.06 -0.49 -9.03
C VAL A 64 7.68 -1.65 -9.82
N PRO A 65 8.43 -1.41 -10.91
CA PRO A 65 9.19 -2.45 -11.62
C PRO A 65 10.23 -3.15 -10.75
N GLY A 66 10.75 -4.29 -11.22
CA GLY A 66 11.80 -5.08 -10.57
C GLY A 66 11.29 -6.16 -9.61
N PRO A 67 12.20 -6.98 -9.07
CA PRO A 67 11.90 -8.08 -8.16
C PRO A 67 11.25 -7.59 -6.86
N LYS A 68 10.43 -8.44 -6.26
CA LYS A 68 9.74 -8.14 -5.01
C LYS A 68 9.99 -9.23 -3.98
N MET A 69 10.20 -8.83 -2.74
CA MET A 69 10.25 -9.74 -1.60
C MET A 69 9.18 -9.32 -0.61
N ILE A 70 8.26 -10.22 -0.30
CA ILE A 70 7.30 -10.06 0.79
C ILE A 70 7.86 -10.80 1.99
N TRP A 71 8.06 -10.07 3.10
CA TRP A 71 8.50 -10.70 4.32
C TRP A 71 7.38 -11.55 4.91
N GLN A 72 7.75 -12.65 5.57
CA GLN A 72 6.83 -13.62 6.16
C GLN A 72 5.65 -12.95 6.88
N PHE A 73 4.43 -13.29 6.46
CA PHE A 73 3.16 -12.78 6.98
C PHE A 73 2.96 -11.25 6.87
N GLY A 74 3.79 -10.55 6.09
CA GLY A 74 3.60 -9.12 5.84
C GLY A 74 2.25 -8.81 5.19
N GLU A 75 1.75 -9.73 4.35
CA GLU A 75 0.47 -9.64 3.65
C GLU A 75 -0.76 -9.76 4.56
N ILE A 76 -0.58 -10.19 5.80
CA ILE A 76 -1.63 -10.22 6.84
C ILE A 76 -1.33 -9.25 7.99
N GLY A 77 -0.35 -8.36 7.80
CA GLY A 77 -0.02 -7.34 8.78
C GLY A 77 0.63 -7.91 10.04
N TYR A 78 1.58 -8.82 9.89
CA TYR A 78 2.31 -9.42 11.01
C TYR A 78 3.01 -8.36 11.86
N ASP A 79 2.69 -8.28 13.13
CA ASP A 79 3.09 -7.21 14.04
C ASP A 79 3.97 -7.66 15.23
N TYR A 80 4.44 -8.89 15.21
CA TYR A 80 5.46 -9.31 16.17
C TYR A 80 6.81 -8.67 15.85
N SER A 81 7.45 -8.12 16.88
CA SER A 81 8.77 -7.54 16.75
C SER A 81 9.80 -8.57 16.30
N ILE A 82 10.83 -8.12 15.58
CA ILE A 82 12.00 -8.95 15.31
C ILE A 82 12.71 -9.38 16.60
N ASP A 83 12.57 -8.61 17.67
CA ASP A 83 13.15 -8.89 18.98
C ASP A 83 12.22 -9.73 19.88
N TYR A 84 11.02 -10.08 19.40
CA TYR A 84 10.16 -11.02 20.11
C TYR A 84 10.86 -12.38 20.23
N ASN A 85 10.99 -12.89 21.44
CA ASN A 85 11.70 -14.15 21.74
C ASN A 85 13.13 -14.16 21.17
N ASP A 86 13.86 -13.03 21.34
CA ASP A 86 15.17 -12.78 20.76
C ASP A 86 15.17 -12.62 19.21
N ARG A 87 16.22 -12.01 18.65
CA ARG A 87 16.32 -11.71 17.20
C ARG A 87 16.37 -12.98 16.34
N THR A 88 16.97 -14.04 16.87
CA THR A 88 17.09 -15.35 16.24
C THR A 88 16.06 -16.36 16.71
N GLY A 89 15.27 -15.99 17.72
CA GLY A 89 14.25 -16.84 18.30
C GLY A 89 13.05 -17.07 17.39
N GLU A 90 12.38 -18.19 17.64
CA GLU A 90 11.18 -18.57 16.90
C GLU A 90 10.06 -17.56 17.08
N LYS A 91 9.40 -17.19 15.99
CA LYS A 91 8.27 -16.25 15.96
C LYS A 91 6.95 -17.01 15.86
N PRO A 92 5.88 -16.52 16.51
CA PRO A 92 4.59 -17.18 16.44
C PRO A 92 4.06 -17.30 15.02
N VAL A 93 3.48 -18.45 14.68
CA VAL A 93 2.68 -18.64 13.46
C VAL A 93 1.23 -18.32 13.79
N VAL A 94 0.72 -17.22 13.21
CA VAL A 94 -0.58 -16.65 13.59
C VAL A 94 -1.55 -16.57 12.41
N THR A 95 -1.30 -17.34 11.36
CA THR A 95 -2.02 -17.26 10.08
C THR A 95 -3.53 -17.34 10.28
N ASP A 96 -4.01 -18.37 10.97
CA ASP A 96 -5.45 -18.60 11.12
C ASP A 96 -6.12 -17.51 11.97
N GLN A 97 -5.47 -17.12 13.08
CA GLN A 97 -5.98 -16.07 13.96
C GLN A 97 -6.05 -14.72 13.22
N TYR A 98 -5.02 -14.40 12.42
CA TYR A 98 -4.96 -13.14 11.69
C TYR A 98 -5.93 -13.11 10.51
N MET A 99 -6.07 -14.20 9.78
CA MET A 99 -7.03 -14.29 8.68
C MET A 99 -8.50 -14.27 9.14
N ALA A 100 -8.77 -14.60 10.40
CA ALA A 100 -10.09 -14.45 11.00
C ALA A 100 -10.47 -12.98 11.29
N VAL A 101 -9.49 -12.05 11.28
CA VAL A 101 -9.73 -10.63 11.51
C VAL A 101 -10.03 -9.94 10.17
N PRO A 102 -11.23 -9.33 9.99
CA PRO A 102 -11.65 -8.78 8.69
C PRO A 102 -10.67 -7.76 8.09
N ALA A 103 -10.10 -6.88 8.90
CA ALA A 103 -9.13 -5.87 8.45
C ALA A 103 -7.84 -6.50 7.90
N ARG A 104 -7.34 -7.57 8.53
CA ARG A 104 -6.15 -8.30 8.09
C ARG A 104 -6.43 -9.12 6.83
N LYS A 105 -7.60 -9.74 6.78
CA LYS A 105 -8.03 -10.43 5.55
C LYS A 105 -8.17 -9.46 4.38
N ALA A 106 -8.70 -8.26 4.58
CA ALA A 106 -8.78 -7.23 3.55
C ALA A 106 -7.39 -6.82 3.04
N LEU A 107 -6.39 -6.77 3.93
CA LEU A 107 -5.00 -6.55 3.53
C LEU A 107 -4.47 -7.70 2.66
N TYR A 108 -4.69 -8.94 3.08
CA TYR A 108 -4.33 -10.13 2.28
C TYR A 108 -4.97 -10.09 0.89
N ASP A 109 -6.27 -9.81 0.81
CA ASP A 109 -7.00 -9.72 -0.46
C ASP A 109 -6.43 -8.59 -1.35
N THR A 110 -5.96 -7.49 -0.74
CA THR A 110 -5.27 -6.41 -1.43
C THR A 110 -3.95 -6.90 -2.05
N TYR A 111 -3.13 -7.62 -1.29
CA TYR A 111 -1.89 -8.22 -1.82
C TYR A 111 -2.18 -9.20 -2.96
N ALA A 112 -3.17 -10.07 -2.77
CA ALA A 112 -3.56 -11.05 -3.79
C ALA A 112 -3.99 -10.37 -5.10
N ALA A 113 -4.80 -9.31 -5.00
CA ALA A 113 -5.25 -8.54 -6.17
C ALA A 113 -4.09 -7.81 -6.87
N LEU A 114 -3.17 -7.21 -6.12
CA LEU A 114 -1.99 -6.53 -6.67
C LEU A 114 -1.03 -7.50 -7.36
N LEU A 115 -0.79 -8.68 -6.77
CA LEU A 115 0.03 -9.73 -7.39
C LEU A 115 -0.65 -10.28 -8.65
N LYS A 116 -1.97 -10.42 -8.63
CA LYS A 116 -2.75 -10.77 -9.81
C LYS A 116 -2.61 -9.73 -10.90
N PHE A 117 -2.78 -8.44 -10.58
CA PHE A 117 -2.59 -7.33 -11.51
C PHE A 117 -1.21 -7.40 -12.16
N ARG A 118 -0.17 -7.58 -11.36
CA ARG A 118 1.21 -7.68 -11.85
C ARG A 118 1.40 -8.85 -12.81
N ARG A 119 0.87 -10.02 -12.48
CA ARG A 119 0.97 -11.23 -13.31
C ARG A 119 0.22 -11.10 -14.64
N GLU A 120 -0.95 -10.45 -14.61
CA GLU A 120 -1.81 -10.29 -15.80
C GLU A 120 -1.38 -9.13 -16.71
N ASN A 121 -0.53 -8.24 -16.21
CA ASN A 121 -0.06 -7.06 -16.94
C ASN A 121 1.48 -6.96 -16.96
N PRO A 122 2.21 -8.00 -17.44
CA PRO A 122 3.67 -8.02 -17.40
C PRO A 122 4.30 -6.84 -18.14
N ARG A 123 3.65 -6.34 -19.20
CA ARG A 123 4.11 -5.19 -20.01
C ARG A 123 4.47 -3.96 -19.18
N PHE A 124 3.79 -3.71 -18.07
CA PHE A 124 4.05 -2.55 -17.22
C PHE A 124 5.31 -2.70 -16.35
N PHE A 125 5.87 -3.89 -16.30
CA PHE A 125 7.01 -4.23 -15.43
C PHE A 125 8.27 -4.58 -16.21
N ASP A 126 8.21 -4.48 -17.53
CA ASP A 126 9.34 -4.66 -18.45
C ASP A 126 10.16 -3.37 -18.58
N SER A 127 11.38 -3.49 -19.12
CA SER A 127 12.33 -2.37 -19.29
C SER A 127 11.82 -1.25 -20.18
N ASP A 128 10.88 -1.55 -21.08
CA ASP A 128 10.36 -0.63 -22.08
C ASP A 128 9.17 0.18 -21.57
N ALA A 129 8.68 -0.13 -20.37
CA ALA A 129 7.60 0.62 -19.76
C ALA A 129 8.08 2.01 -19.29
N SER A 130 7.31 3.04 -19.59
CA SER A 130 7.53 4.37 -19.05
C SER A 130 6.94 4.46 -17.65
N PHE A 131 7.80 4.64 -16.66
CA PHE A 131 7.44 4.69 -15.25
C PHE A 131 7.77 6.06 -14.66
N THR A 132 6.80 6.69 -14.02
CA THR A 132 6.98 7.94 -13.27
C THR A 132 6.34 7.84 -11.91
N TRP A 133 6.91 8.53 -10.94
CA TRP A 133 6.37 8.57 -9.59
C TRP A 133 6.52 9.93 -8.94
N THR A 134 5.61 10.26 -8.03
CA THR A 134 5.65 11.46 -7.21
C THR A 134 5.60 11.03 -5.75
N PRO A 135 6.77 10.92 -5.08
CA PRO A 135 6.86 10.39 -3.72
C PRO A 135 6.62 11.46 -2.64
N THR A 136 6.58 12.72 -3.01
CA THR A 136 6.47 13.84 -2.07
C THR A 136 5.03 14.15 -1.70
N GLY A 137 4.85 14.74 -0.52
CA GLY A 137 3.53 15.12 -0.01
C GLY A 137 2.69 13.95 0.50
N ASN A 138 1.48 14.24 0.92
CA ASN A 138 0.54 13.25 1.46
C ASN A 138 -0.10 12.40 0.36
N LEU A 139 -0.36 12.98 -0.80
CA LEU A 139 -0.78 12.24 -1.99
C LEU A 139 0.44 11.80 -2.78
N LYS A 140 0.71 10.50 -2.77
CA LYS A 140 1.74 9.90 -3.59
C LYS A 140 1.11 9.31 -4.84
N LYS A 141 1.89 9.28 -5.94
CA LYS A 141 1.38 8.82 -7.24
C LYS A 141 2.42 8.02 -7.99
N ILE A 142 1.95 7.01 -8.72
CA ILE A 142 2.69 6.29 -9.75
C ILE A 142 1.88 6.36 -11.04
N THR A 143 2.55 6.56 -12.14
CA THR A 143 2.01 6.38 -13.48
C THR A 143 2.93 5.48 -14.25
N CYS A 144 2.38 4.49 -14.91
CA CYS A 144 3.11 3.63 -15.83
C CYS A 144 2.37 3.53 -17.15
N THR A 145 3.09 3.58 -18.25
CA THR A 145 2.56 3.43 -19.61
C THR A 145 3.40 2.42 -20.37
N ALA A 146 2.74 1.46 -21.02
CA ALA A 146 3.36 0.48 -21.89
C ALA A 146 2.35 0.03 -22.97
N ASP A 147 2.78 -0.11 -24.20
CA ASP A 147 1.97 -0.60 -25.32
C ASP A 147 0.63 0.19 -25.51
N GLY A 148 0.68 1.49 -25.31
CA GLY A 148 -0.50 2.35 -25.44
C GLY A 148 -1.53 2.19 -24.30
N LYS A 149 -1.21 1.46 -23.26
CA LYS A 149 -1.99 1.28 -22.05
C LYS A 149 -1.31 1.93 -20.86
N SER A 150 -2.10 2.36 -19.88
CA SER A 150 -1.59 3.02 -18.68
C SER A 150 -2.25 2.52 -17.42
N PHE A 151 -1.53 2.64 -16.32
CA PHE A 151 -2.14 2.60 -14.99
C PHE A 151 -1.68 3.78 -14.14
N HIS A 152 -2.54 4.19 -13.21
CA HIS A 152 -2.22 5.12 -12.15
C HIS A 152 -2.44 4.48 -10.78
N VAL A 153 -1.47 4.63 -9.89
CA VAL A 153 -1.69 4.41 -8.46
C VAL A 153 -1.65 5.76 -7.77
N VAL A 154 -2.66 6.05 -6.98
CA VAL A 154 -2.69 7.21 -6.10
C VAL A 154 -3.04 6.76 -4.69
N GLY A 155 -2.30 7.22 -3.70
CA GLY A 155 -2.50 6.86 -2.30
C GLY A 155 -2.42 8.07 -1.38
N ASN A 156 -3.28 8.09 -0.38
CA ASN A 156 -3.26 9.10 0.67
C ASN A 156 -2.48 8.59 1.88
N PHE A 157 -1.25 9.07 2.03
CA PHE A 157 -0.36 8.78 3.16
C PHE A 157 -0.47 9.83 4.27
N GLY A 158 -1.37 10.79 4.12
CA GLY A 158 -1.69 11.79 5.15
C GLY A 158 -2.56 11.25 6.27
N LYS A 159 -2.82 12.10 7.26
CA LYS A 159 -3.65 11.76 8.44
C LYS A 159 -5.14 12.11 8.26
N THR A 160 -5.48 12.86 7.23
CA THR A 160 -6.85 13.31 6.95
C THR A 160 -7.25 12.92 5.53
N SER A 161 -8.54 12.90 5.27
CA SER A 161 -9.05 12.73 3.91
C SER A 161 -8.54 13.82 2.98
N THR A 162 -8.30 13.46 1.73
CA THR A 162 -7.84 14.41 0.71
C THR A 162 -8.50 14.09 -0.62
N THR A 163 -8.56 15.06 -1.51
CA THR A 163 -9.15 14.93 -2.83
C THR A 163 -8.06 14.80 -3.89
N TYR A 164 -8.22 13.86 -4.80
CA TYR A 164 -7.38 13.65 -5.95
C TYR A 164 -8.17 13.89 -7.23
N THR A 165 -7.66 14.74 -8.11
CA THR A 165 -8.22 14.93 -9.45
C THR A 165 -7.67 13.86 -10.39
N VAL A 166 -8.55 13.01 -10.88
CA VAL A 166 -8.22 11.95 -11.82
C VAL A 166 -7.76 12.57 -13.14
N PRO A 167 -6.68 12.10 -13.77
CA PRO A 167 -6.25 12.59 -15.08
C PRO A 167 -7.37 12.46 -16.13
N SER A 168 -7.33 13.30 -17.13
CA SER A 168 -8.23 13.16 -18.29
C SER A 168 -8.04 11.80 -18.96
N GLY A 169 -9.13 11.21 -19.44
CA GLY A 169 -9.13 9.88 -20.04
C GLY A 169 -10.25 9.01 -19.50
N SER A 170 -10.29 7.78 -19.95
CA SER A 170 -11.23 6.77 -19.48
C SER A 170 -10.51 5.83 -18.52
N TRP A 171 -10.87 5.91 -17.26
CA TRP A 171 -10.23 5.11 -16.20
C TRP A 171 -11.23 4.17 -15.55
N THR A 172 -10.77 2.98 -15.24
CA THR A 172 -11.49 1.97 -14.44
C THR A 172 -10.78 1.76 -13.12
N ASP A 173 -11.52 1.74 -12.02
CA ASP A 173 -10.98 1.35 -10.71
C ASP A 173 -10.78 -0.17 -10.68
N TYR A 174 -9.54 -0.61 -10.60
CA TYR A 174 -9.20 -2.03 -10.66
C TYR A 174 -9.78 -2.84 -9.48
N PHE A 175 -9.89 -2.23 -8.30
CA PHE A 175 -10.39 -2.90 -7.10
C PHE A 175 -11.91 -2.89 -6.99
N ASN A 176 -12.52 -1.76 -7.33
CA ASN A 176 -13.96 -1.56 -7.11
C ASN A 176 -14.77 -1.76 -8.40
N GLY A 177 -14.10 -1.80 -9.54
CA GLY A 177 -14.75 -1.75 -10.84
C GLY A 177 -15.36 -0.38 -11.14
N GLY A 178 -15.91 -0.25 -12.34
CA GLY A 178 -16.58 0.98 -12.76
C GLY A 178 -15.65 2.09 -13.24
N SER A 179 -16.23 2.99 -14.02
CA SER A 179 -15.51 4.15 -14.56
C SER A 179 -15.27 5.21 -13.50
N VAL A 180 -14.08 5.82 -13.55
CA VAL A 180 -13.67 6.87 -12.62
C VAL A 180 -13.26 8.10 -13.41
N SER A 181 -13.82 9.27 -13.07
CA SER A 181 -13.50 10.56 -13.66
C SER A 181 -13.69 11.68 -12.65
N GLY A 182 -13.20 12.87 -12.98
CA GLY A 182 -13.33 14.05 -12.11
C GLY A 182 -12.46 13.94 -10.88
N SER A 183 -13.06 13.98 -9.70
CA SER A 183 -12.34 13.97 -8.42
C SER A 183 -12.79 12.82 -7.54
N VAL A 184 -11.85 12.18 -6.86
CA VAL A 184 -12.10 11.15 -5.86
C VAL A 184 -11.56 11.58 -4.50
N THR A 185 -12.31 11.30 -3.45
CA THR A 185 -11.84 11.53 -2.07
C THR A 185 -11.23 10.24 -1.55
N LEU A 186 -10.03 10.36 -1.01
CA LEU A 186 -9.29 9.27 -0.39
C LEU A 186 -9.19 9.54 1.11
N LYS A 187 -9.69 8.64 1.93
CA LYS A 187 -9.46 8.65 3.37
C LYS A 187 -7.98 8.37 3.67
N GLN A 188 -7.60 8.55 4.91
CA GLN A 188 -6.27 8.16 5.40
C GLN A 188 -5.96 6.69 5.03
N GLY A 189 -4.85 6.46 4.36
CA GLY A 189 -4.40 5.13 3.94
C GLY A 189 -5.16 4.52 2.77
N GLU A 190 -6.14 5.22 2.20
CA GLU A 190 -6.79 4.75 0.97
C GLU A 190 -5.91 4.98 -0.26
N PHE A 191 -6.07 4.09 -1.22
CA PHE A 191 -5.47 4.21 -2.55
C PHE A 191 -6.48 3.85 -3.64
N ARG A 192 -6.14 4.21 -4.86
CA ARG A 192 -6.79 3.72 -6.09
C ARG A 192 -5.72 3.19 -7.04
N LEU A 193 -6.03 2.11 -7.71
CA LEU A 193 -5.34 1.62 -8.90
C LEU A 193 -6.29 1.79 -10.07
N LEU A 194 -5.96 2.71 -10.95
CA LEU A 194 -6.77 3.07 -12.11
C LEU A 194 -6.10 2.53 -13.37
N THR A 195 -6.86 1.90 -14.25
CA THR A 195 -6.40 1.35 -15.53
C THR A 195 -7.24 1.91 -16.68
N ASP A 196 -6.64 2.12 -17.85
CA ASP A 196 -7.33 2.50 -19.07
C ASP A 196 -7.73 1.32 -19.96
#